data_674d523758660012a5f65c7f1eed3f0b
#
_entry.id   674d523758660012a5f65c7f1eed3f0b
#
_cell.length_a   1.000
_cell.length_b   1.000
_cell.length_c   1.000
_cell.angle_alpha   90.00
_cell.angle_beta   90.00
_cell.angle_gamma   90.00
#
_symmetry.space_group_name_H-M   'P 1'
#
loop_
_entity.id
_entity.type
_entity.pdbx_description
1 polymer ?
#
loop_
_entity_poly.entity_id
_entity_poly.type
_entity_poly.pdbx_seq_one_letter_code
_entity_poly.pdbx_strand_id
1 'polypeptide(L)'
;MSCIGQDDLGDALCEQLEEVGVNAQYVIRSADHPTGTVDVMLHEGKLAYDIHEDVAWDHIPLTLDMYKLAGELDAVCFGSLAQRSQESRQSIHAFLEAMAEHSLKIFDINLRQSFYTKQLIQQSLELANVLKLNDEELPVLLDLFELEGSTEDQLRQILNLFDLRLIAYTRGSLGSLLITKEDAHDYRGGKIQVVDTVGAGDSFTAALCIGLLRDWPLRHVNCFANEVAVYVCTQVGATPELPEFLKSQGRSFLRTV
;
A
#
# COMPACT_ATOMS: atom_id res chain seq x y z
N MET A 1 4.86 11.34 -2.05
CA MET A 1 6.13 11.46 -2.80
C MET A 1 6.01 10.66 -4.08
N SER A 2 6.25 11.27 -5.24
CA SER A 2 6.20 10.63 -6.56
C SER A 2 6.91 11.51 -7.59
N CYS A 3 6.99 11.03 -8.85
CA CYS A 3 7.46 11.82 -9.99
C CYS A 3 6.52 11.64 -11.18
N ILE A 4 6.24 12.73 -11.90
CA ILE A 4 5.40 12.80 -13.09
C ILE A 4 6.13 13.53 -14.20
N GLY A 5 5.69 13.40 -15.44
CA GLY A 5 6.22 14.17 -16.56
C GLY A 5 5.77 15.63 -16.54
N GLN A 6 6.45 16.45 -17.33
CA GLN A 6 5.99 17.80 -17.72
C GLN A 6 5.07 17.69 -18.93
N ASP A 7 3.90 17.04 -18.75
CA ASP A 7 2.94 16.74 -19.79
C ASP A 7 1.50 16.90 -19.29
N ASP A 8 0.52 16.86 -20.18
CA ASP A 8 -0.91 17.06 -19.88
C ASP A 8 -1.43 16.00 -18.86
N LEU A 9 -0.89 14.78 -18.89
CA LEU A 9 -1.28 13.74 -17.93
C LEU A 9 -0.79 14.05 -16.52
N GLY A 10 0.45 14.57 -16.40
CA GLY A 10 1.01 15.02 -15.13
C GLY A 10 0.24 16.21 -14.55
N ASP A 11 -0.19 17.15 -15.40
CA ASP A 11 -1.02 18.28 -14.98
C ASP A 11 -2.38 17.79 -14.46
N ALA A 12 -3.06 16.95 -15.23
CA ALA A 12 -4.34 16.37 -14.83
C ALA A 12 -4.25 15.57 -13.51
N LEU A 13 -3.15 14.83 -13.30
CA LEU A 13 -2.93 14.09 -12.05
C LEU A 13 -2.80 15.04 -10.84
N CYS A 14 -2.03 16.13 -10.97
CA CYS A 14 -1.90 17.11 -9.89
C CYS A 14 -3.24 17.79 -9.57
N GLU A 15 -4.00 18.18 -10.59
CA GLU A 15 -5.34 18.75 -10.41
C GLU A 15 -6.27 17.80 -9.65
N GLN A 16 -6.30 16.52 -10.02
CA GLN A 16 -7.09 15.51 -9.31
C GLN A 16 -6.66 15.33 -7.85
N LEU A 17 -5.35 15.32 -7.56
CA LEU A 17 -4.87 15.24 -6.18
C LEU A 17 -5.30 16.44 -5.34
N GLU A 18 -5.23 17.64 -5.90
CA GLU A 18 -5.67 18.88 -5.23
C GLU A 18 -7.19 18.91 -5.00
N GLU A 19 -8.00 18.48 -5.97
CA GLU A 19 -9.46 18.38 -5.85
C GLU A 19 -9.91 17.49 -4.69
N VAL A 20 -9.17 16.39 -4.43
CA VAL A 20 -9.47 15.50 -3.30
C VAL A 20 -8.73 15.89 -2.01
N GLY A 21 -8.03 17.03 -2.01
CA GLY A 21 -7.33 17.59 -0.84
C GLY A 21 -6.01 16.89 -0.49
N VAL A 22 -5.41 16.16 -1.44
CA VAL A 22 -4.08 15.56 -1.27
C VAL A 22 -3.00 16.57 -1.60
N ASN A 23 -2.02 16.74 -0.71
CA ASN A 23 -0.90 17.64 -0.94
C ASN A 23 0.05 17.10 -2.02
N ALA A 24 0.09 17.75 -3.18
CA ALA A 24 0.93 17.40 -4.32
C ALA A 24 2.34 18.02 -4.28
N GLN A 25 2.70 18.75 -3.22
CA GLN A 25 3.99 19.46 -3.11
C GLN A 25 5.21 18.56 -3.35
N TYR A 26 5.10 17.27 -3.00
CA TYR A 26 6.16 16.28 -3.15
C TYR A 26 5.97 15.35 -4.36
N VAL A 27 5.17 15.78 -5.33
CA VAL A 27 5.08 15.19 -6.66
C VAL A 27 6.01 16.01 -7.57
N ILE A 28 7.16 15.46 -7.87
CA ILE A 28 8.19 16.15 -8.65
C ILE A 28 7.86 16.04 -10.15
N ARG A 29 8.20 17.08 -10.92
CA ARG A 29 8.02 17.10 -12.37
C ARG A 29 9.34 16.80 -13.07
N SER A 30 9.39 15.74 -13.87
CA SER A 30 10.51 15.40 -14.73
C SER A 30 10.37 16.08 -16.10
N ALA A 31 11.45 16.70 -16.58
CA ALA A 31 11.52 17.19 -17.96
C ALA A 31 11.97 16.10 -18.95
N ASP A 32 12.57 15.04 -18.44
CA ASP A 32 13.25 14.01 -19.24
C ASP A 32 12.40 12.74 -19.45
N HIS A 33 11.41 12.49 -18.56
CA HIS A 33 10.60 11.28 -18.59
C HIS A 33 9.11 11.62 -18.57
N PRO A 34 8.27 10.90 -19.35
CA PRO A 34 6.82 11.13 -19.40
C PRO A 34 6.13 10.65 -18.12
N THR A 35 4.93 11.15 -17.89
CA THR A 35 4.03 10.61 -16.85
C THR A 35 3.75 9.13 -17.14
N GLY A 36 3.88 8.29 -16.12
CA GLY A 36 3.68 6.84 -16.26
C GLY A 36 2.24 6.48 -16.58
N THR A 37 2.08 5.56 -17.52
CA THR A 37 0.80 5.04 -17.98
C THR A 37 0.77 3.51 -17.92
N VAL A 38 -0.44 2.97 -17.93
CA VAL A 38 -0.70 1.54 -17.98
C VAL A 38 -1.70 1.28 -19.10
N ASP A 39 -1.32 0.48 -20.08
CA ASP A 39 -2.23 0.03 -21.11
C ASP A 39 -3.02 -1.18 -20.62
N VAL A 40 -4.35 -1.11 -20.76
CA VAL A 40 -5.25 -2.21 -20.41
C VAL A 40 -5.70 -2.88 -21.69
N MET A 41 -5.28 -4.12 -21.88
CA MET A 41 -5.62 -4.92 -23.07
C MET A 41 -6.54 -6.06 -22.69
N LEU A 42 -7.52 -6.36 -23.54
CA LEU A 42 -8.35 -7.55 -23.42
C LEU A 42 -7.77 -8.66 -24.31
N HIS A 43 -7.14 -9.66 -23.70
CA HIS A 43 -6.61 -10.82 -24.43
C HIS A 43 -7.37 -12.08 -24.03
N GLU A 44 -8.04 -12.73 -24.99
CA GLU A 44 -8.85 -13.95 -24.78
C GLU A 44 -9.87 -13.83 -23.62
N GLY A 45 -10.48 -12.65 -23.46
CA GLY A 45 -11.46 -12.41 -22.39
C GLY A 45 -10.83 -12.14 -21.00
N LYS A 46 -9.49 -12.05 -20.88
CA LYS A 46 -8.79 -11.66 -19.67
C LYS A 46 -8.15 -10.27 -19.85
N LEU A 47 -8.23 -9.49 -18.79
CA LEU A 47 -7.52 -8.20 -18.74
C LEU A 47 -6.03 -8.46 -18.56
N ALA A 48 -5.22 -7.91 -19.46
CA ALA A 48 -3.78 -7.82 -19.37
C ALA A 48 -3.39 -6.36 -19.18
N TYR A 49 -2.42 -6.12 -18.31
CA TYR A 49 -1.90 -4.79 -18.02
C TYR A 49 -0.48 -4.70 -18.55
N ASP A 50 -0.18 -3.69 -19.33
CA ASP A 50 1.17 -3.34 -19.74
C ASP A 50 1.57 -2.05 -19.02
N ILE A 51 2.50 -2.19 -18.06
CA ILE A 51 2.98 -1.08 -17.23
C ILE A 51 4.24 -0.54 -17.89
N HIS A 52 4.14 0.65 -18.48
CA HIS A 52 5.25 1.25 -19.21
C HIS A 52 6.47 1.46 -18.31
N GLU A 53 7.64 1.19 -18.86
CA GLU A 53 8.93 1.37 -18.17
C GLU A 53 9.59 2.68 -18.62
N ASP A 54 10.63 3.11 -17.89
CA ASP A 54 11.38 4.34 -18.12
C ASP A 54 10.48 5.60 -18.14
N VAL A 55 9.58 5.65 -17.19
CA VAL A 55 8.65 6.76 -16.97
C VAL A 55 9.05 7.55 -15.72
N ALA A 56 8.48 8.72 -15.52
CA ALA A 56 8.90 9.66 -14.47
C ALA A 56 8.98 9.05 -13.05
N TRP A 57 8.05 8.16 -12.65
CA TRP A 57 8.11 7.53 -11.33
C TRP A 57 9.17 6.42 -11.20
N ASP A 58 9.87 6.06 -12.27
CA ASP A 58 11.10 5.25 -12.21
C ASP A 58 12.32 6.10 -11.79
N HIS A 59 12.18 7.44 -11.78
CA HIS A 59 13.22 8.42 -11.51
C HIS A 59 12.80 9.38 -10.37
N ILE A 60 12.24 8.86 -9.28
CA ILE A 60 11.84 9.67 -8.12
C ILE A 60 13.08 10.19 -7.40
N PRO A 61 13.36 11.50 -7.40
CA PRO A 61 14.51 12.04 -6.68
C PRO A 61 14.19 12.14 -5.18
N LEU A 62 15.21 12.01 -4.33
CA LEU A 62 15.10 12.37 -2.93
C LEU A 62 15.63 13.80 -2.74
N THR A 63 14.71 14.76 -2.63
CA THR A 63 15.07 16.15 -2.35
C THR A 63 15.37 16.36 -0.86
N LEU A 64 16.08 17.44 -0.54
CA LEU A 64 16.35 17.79 0.87
C LEU A 64 15.05 18.00 1.68
N ASP A 65 14.02 18.55 1.06
CA ASP A 65 12.75 18.79 1.74
C ASP A 65 11.96 17.50 1.97
N MET A 66 12.02 16.53 1.03
CA MET A 66 11.49 15.18 1.25
C MET A 66 12.24 14.46 2.38
N TYR A 67 13.55 14.59 2.43
CA TYR A 67 14.36 14.00 3.50
C TYR A 67 14.00 14.57 4.88
N LYS A 68 13.76 15.89 4.98
CA LYS A 68 13.27 16.52 6.22
C LYS A 68 11.87 16.05 6.58
N LEU A 69 10.96 16.01 5.57
CA LEU A 69 9.61 15.53 5.75
C LEU A 69 9.57 14.12 6.35
N ALA A 70 10.47 13.23 5.91
CA ALA A 70 10.53 11.85 6.42
C ALA A 70 10.60 11.79 7.94
N GLY A 71 11.38 12.68 8.58
CA GLY A 71 11.50 12.74 10.04
C GLY A 71 10.27 13.27 10.79
N GLU A 72 9.30 13.85 10.07
CA GLU A 72 8.09 14.46 10.64
C GLU A 72 6.83 13.61 10.43
N LEU A 73 6.93 12.53 9.62
CA LEU A 73 5.77 11.70 9.28
C LEU A 73 5.49 10.63 10.33
N ASP A 74 4.21 10.46 10.65
CA ASP A 74 3.73 9.37 11.50
C ASP A 74 3.60 8.04 10.75
N ALA A 75 3.35 8.09 9.43
CA ALA A 75 3.18 6.90 8.61
C ALA A 75 3.60 7.09 7.16
N VAL A 76 4.03 6.01 6.53
CA VAL A 76 4.24 5.89 5.08
C VAL A 76 3.69 4.56 4.61
N CYS A 77 3.10 4.55 3.40
CA CYS A 77 2.79 3.34 2.66
C CYS A 77 3.65 3.31 1.40
N PHE A 78 4.28 2.18 1.12
CA PHE A 78 5.12 1.98 -0.05
C PHE A 78 4.95 0.55 -0.59
N GLY A 79 5.25 0.35 -1.88
CA GLY A 79 5.10 -0.94 -2.56
C GLY A 79 6.35 -1.38 -3.29
N SER A 80 6.28 -2.54 -3.93
CA SER A 80 7.40 -3.11 -4.70
C SER A 80 7.58 -2.43 -6.07
N LEU A 81 6.49 -2.08 -6.75
CA LEU A 81 6.51 -1.63 -8.14
C LEU A 81 7.33 -0.36 -8.35
N ALA A 82 7.18 0.65 -7.49
CA ALA A 82 7.94 1.91 -7.57
C ALA A 82 9.45 1.72 -7.31
N GLN A 83 9.85 0.52 -6.88
CA GLN A 83 11.25 0.16 -6.60
C GLN A 83 11.89 -0.65 -7.73
N ARG A 84 11.19 -0.87 -8.85
CA ARG A 84 11.74 -1.61 -10.00
C ARG A 84 12.98 -0.94 -10.60
N SER A 85 12.99 0.38 -10.63
CA SER A 85 14.16 1.20 -10.98
C SER A 85 15.10 1.36 -9.78
N GLN A 86 16.40 1.33 -10.03
CA GLN A 86 17.41 1.53 -8.98
C GLN A 86 17.35 2.92 -8.38
N GLU A 87 17.10 3.96 -9.18
CA GLU A 87 17.06 5.36 -8.75
C GLU A 87 15.91 5.59 -7.75
N SER A 88 14.69 5.25 -8.13
CA SER A 88 13.53 5.37 -7.24
C SER A 88 13.66 4.50 -6.00
N ARG A 89 14.22 3.28 -6.12
CA ARG A 89 14.48 2.40 -4.97
C ARG A 89 15.42 3.05 -3.96
N GLN A 90 16.54 3.63 -4.42
CA GLN A 90 17.48 4.31 -3.53
C GLN A 90 16.82 5.49 -2.81
N SER A 91 16.02 6.29 -3.53
CA SER A 91 15.28 7.41 -2.94
C SER A 91 14.26 6.95 -1.90
N ILE A 92 13.49 5.88 -2.20
CA ILE A 92 12.50 5.29 -1.28
C ILE A 92 13.20 4.75 -0.04
N HIS A 93 14.29 3.98 -0.18
CA HIS A 93 15.03 3.43 0.96
C HIS A 93 15.59 4.53 1.85
N ALA A 94 16.28 5.51 1.28
CA ALA A 94 16.82 6.63 2.06
C ALA A 94 15.74 7.47 2.74
N PHE A 95 14.55 7.60 2.14
CA PHE A 95 13.39 8.22 2.77
C PHE A 95 12.90 7.40 3.98
N LEU A 96 12.76 6.08 3.82
CA LEU A 96 12.32 5.16 4.89
C LEU A 96 13.31 5.12 6.07
N GLU A 97 14.61 5.15 5.77
CA GLU A 97 15.70 5.21 6.77
C GLU A 97 15.69 6.52 7.54
N ALA A 98 15.30 7.64 6.92
CA ALA A 98 15.19 8.95 7.56
C ALA A 98 13.96 9.10 8.46
N MET A 99 12.98 8.19 8.37
CA MET A 99 11.78 8.24 9.20
C MET A 99 12.09 7.89 10.65
N ALA A 100 11.33 8.47 11.57
CA ALA A 100 11.41 8.13 12.99
C ALA A 100 11.14 6.64 13.24
N GLU A 101 11.78 6.05 14.24
CA GLU A 101 11.67 4.62 14.56
C GLU A 101 10.21 4.21 14.90
N HIS A 102 9.47 5.10 15.55
CA HIS A 102 8.08 4.85 15.95
C HIS A 102 7.07 4.97 14.81
N SER A 103 7.44 5.58 13.68
CA SER A 103 6.55 5.79 12.54
C SER A 103 6.11 4.47 11.91
N LEU A 104 4.89 4.43 11.41
CA LEU A 104 4.39 3.27 10.65
C LEU A 104 5.01 3.24 9.25
N LYS A 105 5.71 2.17 8.94
CA LYS A 105 6.27 1.88 7.61
C LYS A 105 5.54 0.68 7.04
N ILE A 106 4.47 0.94 6.29
CA ILE A 106 3.57 -0.08 5.75
C ILE A 106 4.06 -0.48 4.38
N PHE A 107 4.57 -1.70 4.26
CA PHE A 107 4.89 -2.32 2.98
C PHE A 107 3.66 -3.03 2.45
N ASP A 108 2.93 -2.41 1.52
CA ASP A 108 1.92 -3.08 0.69
C ASP A 108 2.64 -3.70 -0.49
N ILE A 109 2.90 -5.01 -0.42
CA ILE A 109 3.83 -5.68 -1.33
C ILE A 109 3.42 -5.53 -2.80
N ASN A 110 2.13 -5.66 -3.09
CA ASN A 110 1.47 -5.33 -4.35
C ASN A 110 2.26 -5.74 -5.60
N LEU A 111 2.56 -7.06 -5.70
CA LEU A 111 3.37 -7.61 -6.78
C LEU A 111 2.73 -7.39 -8.15
N ARG A 112 3.53 -6.94 -9.11
CA ARG A 112 3.09 -6.70 -10.49
C ARG A 112 4.08 -7.34 -11.47
N GLN A 113 3.57 -8.15 -12.39
CA GLN A 113 4.37 -8.80 -13.42
C GLN A 113 5.65 -9.44 -12.85
N SER A 114 6.82 -9.14 -13.42
CA SER A 114 8.15 -9.58 -12.94
C SER A 114 8.96 -8.46 -12.29
N PHE A 115 8.32 -7.33 -11.91
CA PHE A 115 9.00 -6.16 -11.36
C PHE A 115 9.36 -6.30 -9.88
N TYR A 116 9.77 -7.50 -9.46
CA TYR A 116 10.27 -7.76 -8.12
C TYR A 116 11.38 -8.81 -8.13
N THR A 117 12.21 -8.80 -7.11
CA THR A 117 13.24 -9.80 -6.87
C THR A 117 13.25 -10.16 -5.39
N LYS A 118 13.81 -11.33 -5.02
CA LYS A 118 14.01 -11.71 -3.61
C LYS A 118 14.71 -10.61 -2.83
N GLN A 119 15.77 -10.03 -3.40
CA GLN A 119 16.53 -8.96 -2.75
C GLN A 119 15.68 -7.71 -2.50
N LEU A 120 14.87 -7.26 -3.49
CA LEU A 120 13.98 -6.10 -3.34
C LEU A 120 12.97 -6.34 -2.22
N ILE A 121 12.31 -7.48 -2.23
CA ILE A 121 11.30 -7.83 -1.21
C ILE A 121 11.95 -7.91 0.17
N GLN A 122 13.10 -8.57 0.30
CA GLN A 122 13.82 -8.68 1.57
C GLN A 122 14.20 -7.30 2.11
N GLN A 123 14.83 -6.45 1.31
CA GLN A 123 15.22 -5.09 1.72
C GLN A 123 14.01 -4.24 2.12
N SER A 124 12.88 -4.38 1.41
CA SER A 124 11.64 -3.68 1.75
C SER A 124 11.06 -4.15 3.09
N LEU A 125 11.10 -5.46 3.36
CA LEU A 125 10.65 -6.04 4.63
C LEU A 125 11.55 -5.64 5.80
N GLU A 126 12.86 -5.54 5.59
CA GLU A 126 13.84 -5.07 6.59
C GLU A 126 13.61 -3.59 6.97
N LEU A 127 13.06 -2.78 6.08
CA LEU A 127 12.74 -1.37 6.32
C LEU A 127 11.32 -1.16 6.88
N ALA A 128 10.41 -2.11 6.65
CA ALA A 128 9.03 -2.04 7.09
C ALA A 128 8.85 -2.45 8.56
N ASN A 129 7.75 -2.02 9.16
CA ASN A 129 7.26 -2.59 10.43
C ASN A 129 5.82 -3.14 10.34
N VAL A 130 5.15 -2.91 9.21
CA VAL A 130 3.85 -3.50 8.87
C VAL A 130 3.93 -4.05 7.45
N LEU A 131 3.52 -5.30 7.27
CA LEU A 131 3.37 -5.92 5.95
C LEU A 131 1.88 -6.07 5.64
N LYS A 132 1.45 -5.62 4.46
CA LYS A 132 0.18 -6.02 3.88
C LYS A 132 0.43 -6.85 2.63
N LEU A 133 -0.27 -7.97 2.52
CA LEU A 133 -0.24 -8.86 1.36
C LEU A 133 -1.60 -9.56 1.18
N ASN A 134 -1.80 -10.12 0.00
CA ASN A 134 -3.00 -10.90 -0.32
C ASN A 134 -2.70 -12.40 -0.47
N ASP A 135 -3.73 -13.19 -0.78
CA ASP A 135 -3.68 -14.65 -0.94
C ASP A 135 -2.97 -15.10 -2.22
N GLU A 136 -2.81 -14.23 -3.22
CA GLU A 136 -2.01 -14.52 -4.41
C GLU A 136 -0.52 -14.20 -4.18
N GLU A 137 -0.21 -13.29 -3.29
CA GLU A 137 1.16 -12.85 -2.98
C GLU A 137 1.86 -13.72 -1.94
N LEU A 138 1.11 -14.29 -0.99
CA LEU A 138 1.67 -15.15 0.04
C LEU A 138 2.48 -16.34 -0.53
N PRO A 139 1.98 -17.12 -1.51
CA PRO A 139 2.76 -18.21 -2.09
C PRO A 139 4.10 -17.77 -2.67
N VAL A 140 4.17 -16.57 -3.23
CA VAL A 140 5.44 -16.01 -3.76
C VAL A 140 6.45 -15.78 -2.64
N LEU A 141 6.00 -15.20 -1.49
CA LEU A 141 6.88 -15.01 -0.34
C LEU A 141 7.37 -16.34 0.24
N LEU A 142 6.47 -17.33 0.30
CA LEU A 142 6.81 -18.66 0.82
C LEU A 142 7.91 -19.32 -0.01
N ASP A 143 7.81 -19.23 -1.33
CA ASP A 143 8.83 -19.76 -2.24
C ASP A 143 10.16 -18.98 -2.10
N LEU A 144 10.09 -17.63 -2.05
CA LEU A 144 11.28 -16.80 -1.90
C LEU A 144 12.06 -17.06 -0.60
N PHE A 145 11.37 -17.33 0.51
CA PHE A 145 11.97 -17.48 1.84
C PHE A 145 11.96 -18.92 2.35
N GLU A 146 11.52 -19.90 1.53
CA GLU A 146 11.50 -21.32 1.83
C GLU A 146 10.74 -21.64 3.13
N LEU A 147 9.52 -21.05 3.28
CA LEU A 147 8.71 -21.17 4.48
C LEU A 147 7.63 -22.25 4.32
N GLU A 148 7.46 -23.07 5.37
CA GLU A 148 6.52 -24.20 5.38
C GLU A 148 5.57 -24.11 6.58
N GLY A 149 4.48 -24.91 6.54
CA GLY A 149 3.52 -25.01 7.62
C GLY A 149 2.12 -24.55 7.23
N SER A 150 1.25 -24.33 8.21
CA SER A 150 -0.06 -23.72 7.99
C SER A 150 0.07 -22.24 7.62
N THR A 151 -0.96 -21.65 6.99
CA THR A 151 -0.96 -20.21 6.65
C THR A 151 -0.61 -19.33 7.85
N GLU A 152 -1.17 -19.61 9.02
CA GLU A 152 -0.86 -18.83 10.21
C GLU A 152 0.59 -19.01 10.67
N ASP A 153 1.13 -20.25 10.65
CA ASP A 153 2.53 -20.52 10.97
C ASP A 153 3.47 -19.77 10.01
N GLN A 154 3.17 -19.79 8.71
CA GLN A 154 3.93 -19.11 7.66
C GLN A 154 3.96 -17.59 7.88
N LEU A 155 2.79 -16.98 8.14
CA LEU A 155 2.71 -15.55 8.45
C LEU A 155 3.49 -15.18 9.72
N ARG A 156 3.42 -16.02 10.77
CA ARG A 156 4.20 -15.83 12.00
C ARG A 156 5.71 -15.97 11.76
N GLN A 157 6.13 -16.85 10.87
CA GLN A 157 7.53 -16.97 10.46
C GLN A 157 8.02 -15.70 9.77
N ILE A 158 7.25 -15.14 8.82
CA ILE A 158 7.58 -13.86 8.16
C ILE A 158 7.64 -12.73 9.19
N LEU A 159 6.64 -12.64 10.08
CA LEU A 159 6.57 -11.62 11.12
C LEU A 159 7.81 -11.64 12.03
N ASN A 160 8.27 -12.83 12.43
CA ASN A 160 9.44 -12.97 13.29
C ASN A 160 10.76 -12.78 12.51
N LEU A 161 10.85 -13.25 11.26
CA LEU A 161 12.05 -13.14 10.42
C LEU A 161 12.44 -11.69 10.17
N PHE A 162 11.46 -10.81 9.99
CA PHE A 162 11.66 -9.40 9.67
C PHE A 162 11.30 -8.46 10.82
N ASP A 163 11.07 -8.98 12.02
CA ASP A 163 10.72 -8.22 13.23
C ASP A 163 9.54 -7.25 13.03
N LEU A 164 8.52 -7.68 12.28
CA LEU A 164 7.35 -6.87 11.98
C LEU A 164 6.45 -6.71 13.21
N ARG A 165 5.77 -5.57 13.33
CA ARG A 165 4.74 -5.32 14.34
C ARG A 165 3.42 -6.01 13.98
N LEU A 166 3.10 -6.06 12.68
CA LEU A 166 1.84 -6.58 12.19
C LEU A 166 1.96 -7.06 10.75
N ILE A 167 1.26 -8.16 10.45
CA ILE A 167 0.94 -8.58 9.09
C ILE A 167 -0.56 -8.48 8.87
N ALA A 168 -0.96 -7.85 7.77
CA ALA A 168 -2.33 -7.78 7.28
C ALA A 168 -2.45 -8.67 6.03
N TYR A 169 -3.07 -9.83 6.19
CA TYR A 169 -3.28 -10.81 5.13
C TYR A 169 -4.72 -10.75 4.63
N THR A 170 -4.93 -10.28 3.39
CA THR A 170 -6.24 -10.16 2.76
C THR A 170 -6.53 -11.36 1.86
N ARG A 171 -7.80 -11.81 1.81
CA ARG A 171 -8.23 -13.02 1.10
C ARG A 171 -9.48 -12.76 0.25
N GLY A 172 -9.58 -11.57 -0.33
CA GLY A 172 -10.72 -11.14 -1.12
C GLY A 172 -12.05 -11.34 -0.38
N SER A 173 -12.97 -12.07 -0.96
CA SER A 173 -14.30 -12.35 -0.37
C SER A 173 -14.27 -13.18 0.92
N LEU A 174 -13.14 -13.79 1.24
CA LEU A 174 -12.95 -14.55 2.49
C LEU A 174 -12.56 -13.66 3.67
N GLY A 175 -12.33 -12.37 3.45
CA GLY A 175 -11.98 -11.41 4.48
C GLY A 175 -10.48 -11.26 4.69
N SER A 176 -10.04 -11.08 5.93
CA SER A 176 -8.64 -10.83 6.23
C SER A 176 -8.22 -11.35 7.60
N LEU A 177 -6.93 -11.60 7.75
CA LEU A 177 -6.31 -12.01 9.00
C LEU A 177 -5.23 -10.98 9.37
N LEU A 178 -5.38 -10.32 10.52
CA LEU A 178 -4.34 -9.50 11.10
C LEU A 178 -3.60 -10.31 12.18
N ILE A 179 -2.26 -10.30 12.12
CA ILE A 179 -1.41 -11.01 13.09
C ILE A 179 -0.36 -10.04 13.62
N THR A 180 -0.22 -10.01 14.95
CA THR A 180 0.90 -9.41 15.69
C THR A 180 1.69 -10.51 16.39
N LYS A 181 2.73 -10.15 17.15
CA LYS A 181 3.48 -11.11 17.99
C LYS A 181 2.59 -11.72 19.09
N GLU A 182 1.66 -10.93 19.62
CA GLU A 182 0.86 -11.27 20.79
C GLU A 182 -0.57 -11.74 20.46
N ASP A 183 -1.14 -11.26 19.35
CA ASP A 183 -2.56 -11.42 19.04
C ASP A 183 -2.80 -11.71 17.55
N ALA A 184 -3.98 -12.23 17.25
CA ALA A 184 -4.46 -12.42 15.90
C ALA A 184 -5.97 -12.20 15.81
N HIS A 185 -6.44 -11.57 14.75
CA HIS A 185 -7.86 -11.39 14.51
C HIS A 185 -8.23 -11.79 13.09
N ASP A 186 -9.03 -12.83 12.96
CA ASP A 186 -9.60 -13.31 11.69
C ASP A 186 -10.97 -12.65 11.45
N TYR A 187 -11.03 -11.79 10.45
CA TYR A 187 -12.29 -11.23 9.94
C TYR A 187 -12.82 -12.12 8.81
N ARG A 188 -13.99 -12.69 9.01
CA ARG A 188 -14.65 -13.50 7.99
C ARG A 188 -15.40 -12.58 7.04
N GLY A 189 -15.05 -12.67 5.77
CA GLY A 189 -15.74 -11.97 4.70
C GLY A 189 -17.20 -12.41 4.56
N GLY A 190 -17.92 -11.72 3.72
CA GLY A 190 -19.34 -11.96 3.45
C GLY A 190 -19.65 -11.86 1.96
N LYS A 191 -20.83 -12.35 1.57
CA LYS A 191 -21.32 -12.17 0.21
C LYS A 191 -21.77 -10.74 0.02
N ILE A 192 -21.19 -10.05 -0.95
CA ILE A 192 -21.56 -8.71 -1.39
C ILE A 192 -21.82 -8.73 -2.89
N GLN A 193 -22.57 -7.76 -3.37
CA GLN A 193 -22.66 -7.51 -4.81
C GLN A 193 -21.47 -6.65 -5.21
N VAL A 194 -20.46 -7.28 -5.82
CA VAL A 194 -19.27 -6.58 -6.31
C VAL A 194 -19.59 -5.85 -7.60
N VAL A 195 -19.23 -4.57 -7.67
CA VAL A 195 -19.32 -3.71 -8.86
C VAL A 195 -17.94 -3.59 -9.50
N ASP A 196 -16.91 -3.26 -8.67
CA ASP A 196 -15.52 -3.09 -9.08
C ASP A 196 -14.62 -3.48 -7.90
N THR A 197 -13.45 -4.08 -8.18
CA THR A 197 -12.48 -4.44 -7.14
C THR A 197 -11.26 -3.52 -7.13
N VAL A 198 -11.18 -2.57 -8.07
CA VAL A 198 -10.06 -1.62 -8.14
C VAL A 198 -10.07 -0.72 -6.91
N GLY A 199 -8.91 -0.53 -6.29
CA GLY A 199 -8.75 0.29 -5.09
C GLY A 199 -9.17 -0.37 -3.77
N ALA A 200 -9.75 -1.60 -3.79
CA ALA A 200 -10.13 -2.28 -2.54
C ALA A 200 -8.93 -2.55 -1.63
N GLY A 201 -7.79 -2.98 -2.18
CA GLY A 201 -6.55 -3.20 -1.44
C GLY A 201 -5.99 -1.90 -0.86
N ASP A 202 -5.95 -0.85 -1.68
CA ASP A 202 -5.42 0.46 -1.29
C ASP A 202 -6.29 1.10 -0.18
N SER A 203 -7.62 0.99 -0.32
CA SER A 203 -8.56 1.49 0.69
C SER A 203 -8.50 0.70 2.00
N PHE A 204 -8.29 -0.63 1.94
CA PHE A 204 -8.01 -1.46 3.11
C PHE A 204 -6.74 -0.98 3.81
N THR A 205 -5.64 -0.77 3.07
CA THR A 205 -4.36 -0.32 3.60
C THR A 205 -4.47 1.08 4.22
N ALA A 206 -5.21 1.99 3.60
CA ALA A 206 -5.48 3.32 4.17
C ALA A 206 -6.24 3.25 5.50
N ALA A 207 -7.30 2.44 5.56
CA ALA A 207 -8.08 2.26 6.78
C ALA A 207 -7.28 1.53 7.88
N LEU A 208 -6.46 0.54 7.52
CA LEU A 208 -5.49 -0.11 8.40
C LEU A 208 -4.55 0.92 9.03
N CYS A 209 -3.94 1.77 8.21
CA CYS A 209 -3.04 2.84 8.65
C CYS A 209 -3.72 3.77 9.67
N ILE A 210 -4.94 4.24 9.36
CA ILE A 210 -5.73 5.10 10.26
C ILE A 210 -5.98 4.41 11.61
N GLY A 211 -6.38 3.14 11.60
CA GLY A 211 -6.64 2.40 12.82
C GLY A 211 -5.39 2.19 13.69
N LEU A 212 -4.24 1.91 13.05
CA LEU A 212 -2.95 1.74 13.73
C LEU A 212 -2.43 3.06 14.32
N LEU A 213 -2.53 4.17 13.59
CA LEU A 213 -2.15 5.51 14.08
C LEU A 213 -2.98 5.96 15.29
N ARG A 214 -4.13 5.34 15.52
CA ARG A 214 -5.05 5.64 16.62
C ARG A 214 -5.00 4.64 17.75
N ASP A 215 -4.06 3.71 17.70
CA ASP A 215 -3.90 2.65 18.67
C ASP A 215 -5.22 1.87 18.95
N TRP A 216 -6.02 1.64 17.89
CA TRP A 216 -7.25 0.87 18.04
C TRP A 216 -6.94 -0.60 18.32
N PRO A 217 -7.82 -1.29 19.07
CA PRO A 217 -7.72 -2.74 19.23
C PRO A 217 -7.68 -3.44 17.87
N LEU A 218 -6.86 -4.49 17.73
CA LEU A 218 -6.62 -5.22 16.48
C LEU A 218 -7.92 -5.63 15.77
N ARG A 219 -8.91 -6.09 16.56
CA ARG A 219 -10.24 -6.41 16.03
C ARG A 219 -10.91 -5.22 15.37
N HIS A 220 -10.84 -4.03 15.97
CA HIS A 220 -11.48 -2.84 15.43
C HIS A 220 -10.78 -2.38 14.15
N VAL A 221 -9.45 -2.39 14.12
CA VAL A 221 -8.65 -2.10 12.94
C VAL A 221 -9.07 -3.01 11.78
N ASN A 222 -9.15 -4.32 12.04
CA ASN A 222 -9.50 -5.29 11.01
C ASN A 222 -10.94 -5.12 10.49
N CYS A 223 -11.91 -4.92 11.40
CA CYS A 223 -13.30 -4.69 11.00
C CYS A 223 -13.43 -3.43 10.13
N PHE A 224 -12.86 -2.31 10.58
CA PHE A 224 -12.94 -1.04 9.85
C PHE A 224 -12.25 -1.11 8.47
N ALA A 225 -11.08 -1.73 8.37
CA ALA A 225 -10.38 -1.89 7.11
C ALA A 225 -11.20 -2.72 6.10
N ASN A 226 -11.85 -3.79 6.56
CA ASN A 226 -12.75 -4.57 5.71
C ASN A 226 -14.02 -3.80 5.32
N GLU A 227 -14.64 -3.06 6.24
CA GLU A 227 -15.84 -2.26 5.95
C GLU A 227 -15.57 -1.21 4.87
N VAL A 228 -14.42 -0.52 4.93
CA VAL A 228 -14.00 0.43 3.90
C VAL A 228 -13.75 -0.26 2.57
N ALA A 229 -12.99 -1.35 2.54
CA ALA A 229 -12.71 -2.10 1.32
C ALA A 229 -13.97 -2.69 0.68
N VAL A 230 -14.88 -3.23 1.49
CA VAL A 230 -16.18 -3.75 1.03
C VAL A 230 -17.02 -2.63 0.41
N TYR A 231 -17.08 -1.45 1.04
CA TYR A 231 -17.78 -0.32 0.47
C TYR A 231 -17.21 0.06 -0.90
N VAL A 232 -15.88 0.18 -1.03
CA VAL A 232 -15.23 0.50 -2.31
C VAL A 232 -15.59 -0.55 -3.36
N CYS A 233 -15.60 -1.84 -3.04
CA CYS A 233 -16.00 -2.89 -3.97
C CYS A 233 -17.46 -2.79 -4.46
N THR A 234 -18.33 -2.06 -3.79
CA THR A 234 -19.72 -1.84 -4.21
C THR A 234 -19.91 -0.59 -5.09
N GLN A 235 -18.84 0.14 -5.35
CA GLN A 235 -18.86 1.38 -6.14
C GLN A 235 -18.08 1.21 -7.45
N VAL A 236 -18.22 2.16 -8.36
CA VAL A 236 -17.42 2.23 -9.59
C VAL A 236 -16.15 3.03 -9.32
N GLY A 237 -15.02 2.51 -9.76
CA GLY A 237 -13.72 3.17 -9.66
C GLY A 237 -13.03 2.99 -8.32
N ALA A 238 -11.75 3.39 -8.27
CA ALA A 238 -10.83 3.08 -7.16
C ALA A 238 -11.01 4.00 -5.94
N THR A 239 -11.53 5.20 -6.11
CA THR A 239 -11.58 6.25 -5.08
C THR A 239 -12.99 6.86 -4.96
N PRO A 240 -14.03 6.05 -4.70
CA PRO A 240 -15.38 6.58 -4.52
C PRO A 240 -15.46 7.43 -3.25
N GLU A 241 -16.39 8.39 -3.23
CA GLU A 241 -16.65 9.14 -2.03
C GLU A 241 -17.17 8.23 -0.91
N LEU A 242 -16.48 8.22 0.23
CA LEU A 242 -16.88 7.41 1.38
C LEU A 242 -18.12 8.01 2.06
N PRO A 243 -19.07 7.18 2.53
CA PRO A 243 -20.24 7.64 3.26
C PRO A 243 -19.85 8.21 4.63
N GLU A 244 -20.68 9.12 5.16
CA GLU A 244 -20.37 9.85 6.39
C GLU A 244 -20.18 8.91 7.60
N PHE A 245 -20.85 7.78 7.64
CA PHE A 245 -20.67 6.83 8.74
C PHE A 245 -19.26 6.22 8.78
N LEU A 246 -18.62 5.94 7.63
CA LEU A 246 -17.22 5.49 7.56
C LEU A 246 -16.25 6.64 7.86
N LYS A 247 -16.53 7.83 7.33
CA LYS A 247 -15.75 9.03 7.63
C LYS A 247 -15.76 9.35 9.13
N SER A 248 -16.93 9.25 9.78
CA SER A 248 -17.07 9.53 11.21
C SER A 248 -16.39 8.49 12.08
N GLN A 249 -16.45 7.19 11.74
CA GLN A 249 -15.65 6.18 12.42
C GLN A 249 -14.17 6.53 12.35
N GLY A 250 -13.67 6.84 11.16
CA GLY A 250 -12.33 7.32 10.96
C GLY A 250 -12.00 8.60 11.77
N ARG A 251 -12.92 9.49 12.08
CA ARG A 251 -12.70 10.76 12.82
C ARG A 251 -12.91 10.63 14.34
N SER A 252 -13.78 9.73 14.81
CA SER A 252 -14.30 9.71 16.19
C SER A 252 -13.28 9.47 17.30
N PHE A 253 -12.01 9.26 16.96
CA PHE A 253 -10.91 9.05 17.91
C PHE A 253 -9.77 10.08 17.78
N LEU A 254 -10.02 11.25 17.23
CA LEU A 254 -9.06 12.34 17.40
C LEU A 254 -8.96 12.63 18.89
N ARG A 255 -7.83 12.29 19.52
CA ARG A 255 -7.50 12.79 20.85
C ARG A 255 -7.57 14.31 20.76
N THR A 256 -8.52 14.91 21.49
CA THR A 256 -8.47 16.34 21.81
C THR A 256 -7.18 16.52 22.61
N VAL A 257 -6.18 17.13 21.99
CA VAL A 257 -4.96 17.59 22.65
C VAL A 257 -5.31 18.82 23.48
#